data_8838a8a3ce76a694db46f0f525811142
#
_entry.id   8838a8a3ce76a694db46f0f525811142
#
_cell.length_a   1.000
_cell.length_b   1.000
_cell.length_c   1.000
_cell.angle_alpha   90.00
_cell.angle_beta   90.00
_cell.angle_gamma   90.00
#
_symmetry.space_group_name_H-M   'P 1'
#
loop_
_entity.id
_entity.type
_entity.pdbx_description
1 polymer ?
#
loop_
_entity_poly.entity_id
_entity_poly.type
_entity_poly.pdbx_seq_one_letter_code
_entity_poly.pdbx_strand_id
1 'polypeptide(L)'
;LYPFAGRNVHVGLASLLAYRIGRQQAATFSISVNDYGFELLSATDIDWKPLLEPAAAAHLFSSEQLLEDVLASLNATELAQRRFREIARIAGLIFQGYPGQPKSNRQLQASSSLFFEVFRKHDGDNLLITQAQREVLEQELELTRLRATLDTLRQRTLTLHETRRATPFAFPLMVERFREKLSTEKLSDRVARMVRELEKAASTR
;
A
#
# COMPACT_ATOMS: atom_id res chain seq x y z
N LEU A 1 -0.95 -6.83 10.81
CA LEU A 1 -0.17 -8.02 10.47
C LEU A 1 1.32 -7.68 10.46
N TYR A 2 2.19 -8.60 10.93
CA TYR A 2 3.63 -8.36 11.07
C TYR A 2 4.45 -9.46 10.39
N PRO A 3 4.56 -9.44 9.05
CA PRO A 3 5.31 -10.45 8.30
C PRO A 3 6.83 -10.30 8.40
N PHE A 4 7.34 -9.13 8.79
CA PHE A 4 8.77 -8.79 8.83
C PHE A 4 9.47 -8.94 7.47
N ALA A 5 8.77 -8.61 6.39
CA ALA A 5 9.24 -8.79 5.02
C ALA A 5 9.81 -7.51 4.37
N GLY A 6 9.78 -6.39 5.09
CA GLY A 6 10.22 -5.08 4.61
C GLY A 6 9.11 -4.25 3.99
N ARG A 7 9.31 -2.92 3.99
CA ARG A 7 8.27 -1.93 3.65
C ARG A 7 7.65 -2.15 2.28
N ASN A 8 8.45 -2.40 1.25
CA ASN A 8 7.95 -2.56 -0.12
C ASN A 8 7.03 -3.79 -0.25
N VAL A 9 7.45 -4.91 0.34
CA VAL A 9 6.61 -6.13 0.38
C VAL A 9 5.33 -5.88 1.17
N HIS A 10 5.41 -5.12 2.27
CA HIS A 10 4.22 -4.79 3.07
C HIS A 10 3.25 -3.89 2.33
N VAL A 11 3.71 -2.95 1.50
CA VAL A 11 2.84 -2.15 0.61
C VAL A 11 2.09 -3.07 -0.36
N GLY A 12 2.81 -3.98 -1.03
CA GLY A 12 2.22 -4.94 -1.95
C GLY A 12 1.21 -5.87 -1.27
N LEU A 13 1.59 -6.43 -0.11
CA LEU A 13 0.74 -7.35 0.65
C LEU A 13 -0.50 -6.67 1.21
N ALA A 14 -0.37 -5.46 1.76
CA ALA A 14 -1.51 -4.69 2.28
C ALA A 14 -2.50 -4.32 1.17
N SER A 15 -2.00 -3.89 0.00
CA SER A 15 -2.83 -3.57 -1.17
C SER A 15 -3.55 -4.79 -1.72
N LEU A 16 -2.85 -5.92 -1.81
CA LEU A 16 -3.41 -7.20 -2.24
C LEU A 16 -4.53 -7.67 -1.32
N LEU A 17 -4.30 -7.64 0.00
CA LEU A 17 -5.31 -8.06 0.97
C LEU A 17 -6.51 -7.11 0.99
N ALA A 18 -6.28 -5.79 0.96
CA ALA A 18 -7.36 -4.80 0.85
C ALA A 18 -8.22 -5.05 -0.39
N TYR A 19 -7.60 -5.36 -1.53
CA TYR A 19 -8.29 -5.69 -2.77
C TYR A 19 -9.09 -7.00 -2.65
N ARG A 20 -8.48 -8.09 -2.16
CA ARG A 20 -9.13 -9.40 -2.02
C ARG A 20 -10.28 -9.38 -1.02
N ILE A 21 -10.10 -8.68 0.11
CA ILE A 21 -11.18 -8.51 1.10
C ILE A 21 -12.29 -7.64 0.51
N GLY A 22 -11.95 -6.54 -0.17
CA GLY A 22 -12.93 -5.66 -0.80
C GLY A 22 -13.79 -6.35 -1.88
N ARG A 23 -13.31 -7.44 -2.47
CA ARG A 23 -14.11 -8.28 -3.39
C ARG A 23 -15.10 -9.19 -2.67
N GLN A 24 -14.83 -9.57 -1.43
CA GLN A 24 -15.71 -10.44 -0.64
C GLN A 24 -16.76 -9.63 0.11
N GLN A 25 -16.42 -8.44 0.56
CA GLN A 25 -17.32 -7.52 1.25
C GLN A 25 -17.00 -6.07 0.88
N ALA A 26 -18.04 -5.25 0.73
CA ALA A 26 -17.87 -3.85 0.37
C ALA A 26 -17.17 -3.09 1.51
N ALA A 27 -15.87 -2.90 1.38
CA ALA A 27 -15.04 -2.22 2.35
C ALA A 27 -13.96 -1.38 1.67
N THR A 28 -13.66 -0.23 2.25
CA THR A 28 -12.55 0.63 1.86
C THR A 28 -11.55 0.69 2.99
N PHE A 29 -10.28 0.55 2.67
CA PHE A 29 -9.21 0.50 3.64
C PHE A 29 -8.26 1.68 3.50
N SER A 30 -7.90 2.29 4.63
CA SER A 30 -6.69 3.09 4.76
C SER A 30 -5.54 2.14 5.12
N ILE A 31 -4.40 2.31 4.45
CA ILE A 31 -3.23 1.44 4.60
C ILE A 31 -2.11 2.24 5.25
N SER A 32 -1.52 1.69 6.32
CA SER A 32 -0.28 2.20 6.92
C SER A 32 0.74 1.07 6.96
N VAL A 33 1.98 1.37 6.58
CA VAL A 33 3.05 0.37 6.47
C VAL A 33 4.35 0.85 7.10
N ASN A 34 5.12 -0.09 7.65
CA ASN A 34 6.50 0.12 8.05
C ASN A 34 7.35 -1.12 7.71
N ASP A 35 8.61 -1.17 8.14
CA ASP A 35 9.51 -2.28 7.83
C ASP A 35 9.13 -3.59 8.52
N TYR A 36 8.30 -3.54 9.57
CA TYR A 36 7.91 -4.71 10.37
C TYR A 36 6.56 -5.28 9.98
N GLY A 37 5.65 -4.45 9.50
CA GLY A 37 4.29 -4.86 9.19
C GLY A 37 3.43 -3.77 8.59
N PHE A 38 2.12 -4.02 8.59
CA PHE A 38 1.13 -3.08 8.06
C PHE A 38 -0.20 -3.13 8.83
N GLU A 39 -0.98 -2.09 8.67
CA GLU A 39 -2.33 -1.92 9.20
C GLU A 39 -3.31 -1.71 8.05
N LEU A 40 -4.44 -2.40 8.11
CA LEU A 40 -5.63 -2.12 7.29
C LEU A 40 -6.69 -1.54 8.22
N LEU A 41 -7.06 -0.29 8.02
CA LEU A 41 -8.09 0.39 8.78
C LEU A 41 -9.31 0.61 7.89
N SER A 42 -10.44 0.04 8.28
CA SER A 42 -11.73 0.27 7.62
C SER A 42 -12.57 1.28 8.40
N ALA A 43 -13.35 2.08 7.67
CA ALA A 43 -14.38 2.95 8.26
C ALA A 43 -15.65 2.17 8.65
N THR A 44 -15.83 0.98 8.10
CA THR A 44 -16.93 0.05 8.41
C THR A 44 -16.40 -1.12 9.23
N ASP A 45 -17.26 -1.67 10.09
CA ASP A 45 -16.90 -2.87 10.84
C ASP A 45 -16.69 -4.05 9.90
N ILE A 46 -15.58 -4.74 10.11
CA ILE A 46 -15.18 -5.93 9.37
C ILE A 46 -15.17 -7.10 10.35
N ASP A 47 -15.90 -8.16 10.02
CA ASP A 47 -15.74 -9.41 10.75
C ASP A 47 -14.50 -10.15 10.26
N TRP A 48 -13.41 -10.01 11.01
CA TRP A 48 -12.13 -10.61 10.68
C TRP A 48 -12.07 -12.12 10.92
N LYS A 49 -12.94 -12.66 11.79
CA LYS A 49 -12.89 -14.08 12.19
C LYS A 49 -13.09 -15.01 10.99
N PRO A 50 -14.18 -14.91 10.21
CA PRO A 50 -14.40 -15.77 9.07
C PRO A 50 -13.36 -15.57 7.97
N LEU A 51 -12.81 -14.37 7.80
CA LEU A 51 -11.78 -14.08 6.81
C LEU A 51 -10.43 -14.75 7.14
N LEU A 52 -10.16 -14.98 8.41
CA LEU A 52 -8.90 -15.54 8.90
C LEU A 52 -9.03 -17.02 9.33
N GLU A 53 -10.19 -17.65 9.09
CA GLU A 53 -10.31 -19.10 9.18
C GLU A 53 -9.37 -19.79 8.17
N PRO A 54 -8.84 -20.98 8.47
CA PRO A 54 -7.81 -21.62 7.66
C PRO A 54 -8.11 -21.68 6.16
N ALA A 55 -9.33 -22.01 5.76
CA ALA A 55 -9.73 -22.08 4.36
C ALA A 55 -9.77 -20.71 3.68
N ALA A 56 -10.35 -19.71 4.33
CA ALA A 56 -10.43 -18.34 3.83
C ALA A 56 -9.04 -17.67 3.81
N ALA A 57 -8.25 -17.87 4.86
CA ALA A 57 -6.89 -17.38 4.95
C ALA A 57 -5.99 -17.97 3.85
N ALA A 58 -6.11 -19.27 3.54
CA ALA A 58 -5.40 -19.92 2.46
C ALA A 58 -5.70 -19.25 1.10
N HIS A 59 -6.93 -18.80 0.89
CA HIS A 59 -7.32 -18.05 -0.31
C HIS A 59 -6.80 -16.61 -0.28
N LEU A 60 -6.94 -15.91 0.83
CA LEU A 60 -6.44 -14.54 0.98
C LEU A 60 -4.92 -14.43 0.76
N PHE A 61 -4.15 -15.40 1.24
CA PHE A 61 -2.70 -15.46 1.09
C PHE A 61 -2.23 -16.31 -0.10
N SER A 62 -3.13 -16.67 -1.03
CA SER A 62 -2.75 -17.42 -2.23
C SER A 62 -1.79 -16.61 -3.10
N SER A 63 -0.78 -17.29 -3.65
CA SER A 63 0.09 -16.76 -4.70
C SER A 63 -0.49 -16.97 -6.12
N GLU A 64 -1.64 -17.65 -6.22
CA GLU A 64 -2.40 -17.76 -7.46
C GLU A 64 -3.00 -16.40 -7.84
N GLN A 65 -3.03 -16.08 -9.13
CA GLN A 65 -3.51 -14.78 -9.65
C GLN A 65 -2.85 -13.53 -9.03
N LEU A 66 -1.69 -13.72 -8.37
CA LEU A 66 -0.99 -12.64 -7.67
C LEU A 66 -0.76 -11.43 -8.56
N LEU A 67 -0.27 -11.64 -9.79
CA LEU A 67 0.04 -10.57 -10.73
C LEU A 67 -1.24 -9.79 -11.11
N GLU A 68 -2.30 -10.50 -11.44
CA GLU A 68 -3.58 -9.91 -11.83
C GLU A 68 -4.19 -9.10 -10.68
N ASP A 69 -4.23 -9.67 -9.48
CA ASP A 69 -4.79 -9.03 -8.29
C ASP A 69 -3.97 -7.79 -7.88
N VAL A 70 -2.64 -7.85 -7.96
CA VAL A 70 -1.78 -6.70 -7.66
C VAL A 70 -1.99 -5.59 -8.67
N LEU A 71 -2.05 -5.90 -9.98
CA LEU A 71 -2.30 -4.91 -11.03
C LEU A 71 -3.71 -4.32 -10.95
N ALA A 72 -4.70 -5.09 -10.52
CA ALA A 72 -6.06 -4.62 -10.32
C ALA A 72 -6.24 -3.77 -9.06
N SER A 73 -5.29 -3.82 -8.11
CA SER A 73 -5.34 -2.98 -6.92
C SER A 73 -5.15 -1.50 -7.29
N LEU A 74 -5.89 -0.61 -6.63
CA LEU A 74 -5.82 0.84 -6.89
C LEU A 74 -4.40 1.40 -6.74
N ASN A 75 -3.66 0.92 -5.73
CA ASN A 75 -2.30 1.39 -5.46
C ASN A 75 -1.32 1.06 -6.59
N ALA A 76 -1.44 -0.12 -7.22
CA ALA A 76 -0.58 -0.47 -8.35
C ALA A 76 -0.81 0.46 -9.55
N THR A 77 -2.06 0.85 -9.82
CA THR A 77 -2.39 1.79 -10.89
C THR A 77 -1.80 3.19 -10.61
N GLU A 78 -1.91 3.68 -9.39
CA GLU A 78 -1.33 4.98 -9.01
C GLU A 78 0.19 4.97 -9.07
N LEU A 79 0.82 3.90 -8.62
CA LEU A 79 2.27 3.71 -8.71
C LEU A 79 2.72 3.65 -10.16
N ALA A 80 2.02 2.90 -11.02
CA ALA A 80 2.31 2.82 -12.45
C ALA A 80 2.18 4.18 -13.14
N GLN A 81 1.16 4.98 -12.80
CA GLN A 81 1.00 6.33 -13.31
C GLN A 81 2.14 7.27 -12.87
N ARG A 82 2.63 7.10 -11.65
CA ARG A 82 3.78 7.85 -11.14
C ARG A 82 5.06 7.47 -11.87
N ARG A 83 5.32 6.18 -12.07
CA ARG A 83 6.48 5.68 -12.86
C ARG A 83 6.38 6.07 -14.32
N PHE A 84 5.22 5.95 -14.92
CA PHE A 84 4.99 6.39 -16.29
C PHE A 84 5.39 7.85 -16.52
N ARG A 85 5.16 8.74 -15.56
CA ARG A 85 5.56 10.15 -15.65
C ARG A 85 7.07 10.30 -15.83
N GLU A 86 7.85 9.55 -15.07
CA GLU A 86 9.31 9.57 -15.17
C GLU A 86 9.78 8.99 -16.50
N ILE A 87 9.23 7.86 -16.89
CA ILE A 87 9.54 7.18 -18.15
C ILE A 87 9.17 8.07 -19.35
N ALA A 88 7.99 8.64 -19.36
CA ALA A 88 7.49 9.52 -20.43
C ALA A 88 8.31 10.82 -20.53
N ARG A 89 8.86 11.31 -19.42
CA ARG A 89 9.79 12.43 -19.39
C ARG A 89 11.12 12.06 -20.05
N ILE A 90 11.69 10.92 -19.69
CA ILE A 90 12.95 10.41 -20.24
C ILE A 90 12.80 10.11 -21.73
N ALA A 91 11.68 9.51 -22.12
CA ALA A 91 11.36 9.20 -23.51
C ALA A 91 11.04 10.44 -24.38
N GLY A 92 11.04 11.65 -23.79
CA GLY A 92 10.73 12.88 -24.51
C GLY A 92 9.26 13.07 -24.90
N LEU A 93 8.36 12.20 -24.41
CA LEU A 93 6.92 12.30 -24.67
C LEU A 93 6.32 13.55 -23.99
N ILE A 94 6.89 13.97 -22.88
CA ILE A 94 6.44 15.12 -22.10
C ILE A 94 7.46 16.25 -22.24
N PHE A 95 7.06 17.32 -22.88
CA PHE A 95 7.89 18.52 -23.00
C PHE A 95 7.98 19.26 -21.68
N GLN A 96 9.19 19.41 -21.15
CA GLN A 96 9.47 19.97 -19.82
C GLN A 96 9.53 21.52 -19.79
N GLY A 97 9.49 22.17 -20.94
CA GLY A 97 9.70 23.62 -21.11
C GLY A 97 11.05 23.93 -21.76
N TYR A 98 11.29 25.20 -22.00
CA TYR A 98 12.55 25.70 -22.52
C TYR A 98 13.55 26.00 -21.37
N PRO A 99 14.87 26.01 -21.65
CA PRO A 99 15.85 26.49 -20.71
C PRO A 99 15.48 27.90 -20.19
N GLY A 100 15.38 28.06 -18.87
CA GLY A 100 14.93 29.31 -18.25
C GLY A 100 13.42 29.51 -18.12
N GLN A 101 12.61 28.67 -18.76
CA GLN A 101 11.15 28.67 -18.68
C GLN A 101 10.59 27.26 -18.50
N PRO A 102 10.85 26.57 -17.40
CA PRO A 102 10.33 25.23 -17.15
C PRO A 102 8.81 25.25 -16.95
N LYS A 103 8.13 24.21 -17.42
CA LYS A 103 6.71 24.00 -17.09
C LYS A 103 6.56 23.68 -15.62
N SER A 104 5.43 24.10 -15.03
CA SER A 104 5.13 23.77 -13.64
C SER A 104 4.92 22.27 -13.45
N ASN A 105 5.23 21.76 -12.26
CA ASN A 105 4.99 20.35 -11.91
C ASN A 105 3.53 19.92 -12.13
N ARG A 106 2.58 20.83 -11.90
CA ARG A 106 1.16 20.58 -12.13
C ARG A 106 0.84 20.35 -13.61
N GLN A 107 1.43 21.14 -14.51
CA GLN A 107 1.27 20.97 -15.97
C GLN A 107 1.89 19.67 -16.46
N LEU A 108 3.10 19.33 -15.95
CA LEU A 108 3.76 18.07 -16.28
C LEU A 108 2.94 16.86 -15.78
N GLN A 109 2.38 16.96 -14.58
CA GLN A 109 1.51 15.93 -14.02
C GLN A 109 0.24 15.75 -14.85
N ALA A 110 -0.44 16.82 -15.21
CA ALA A 110 -1.68 16.77 -16.00
C ALA A 110 -1.41 16.14 -17.37
N SER A 111 -0.33 16.55 -18.05
CA SER A 111 0.05 15.98 -19.35
C SER A 111 0.37 14.49 -19.24
N SER A 112 1.15 14.06 -18.22
CA SER A 112 1.50 12.65 -18.04
C SER A 112 0.28 11.79 -17.72
N SER A 113 -0.64 12.29 -16.90
CA SER A 113 -1.88 11.59 -16.58
C SER A 113 -2.76 11.38 -17.79
N LEU A 114 -2.88 12.41 -18.64
CA LEU A 114 -3.62 12.31 -19.90
C LEU A 114 -3.03 11.24 -20.83
N PHE A 115 -1.72 11.25 -21.06
CA PHE A 115 -1.06 10.24 -21.90
C PHE A 115 -1.21 8.83 -21.31
N PHE A 116 -1.07 8.68 -20.00
CA PHE A 116 -1.26 7.40 -19.32
C PHE A 116 -2.66 6.83 -19.57
N GLU A 117 -3.69 7.64 -19.37
CA GLU A 117 -5.08 7.22 -19.58
C GLU A 117 -5.39 6.91 -21.05
N VAL A 118 -4.87 7.73 -21.98
CA VAL A 118 -5.05 7.49 -23.42
C VAL A 118 -4.39 6.17 -23.83
N PHE A 119 -3.16 5.94 -23.45
CA PHE A 119 -2.45 4.69 -23.78
C PHE A 119 -3.12 3.49 -23.10
N ARG A 120 -3.45 3.59 -21.82
CA ARG A 120 -4.15 2.51 -21.11
C ARG A 120 -5.46 2.11 -21.81
N LYS A 121 -6.19 3.08 -22.35
CA LYS A 121 -7.49 2.85 -22.98
C LYS A 121 -7.40 2.39 -24.44
N HIS A 122 -6.43 2.88 -25.20
CA HIS A 122 -6.40 2.72 -26.65
C HIS A 122 -5.17 1.96 -27.16
N ASP A 123 -4.13 1.82 -26.33
CA ASP A 123 -2.87 1.15 -26.66
C ASP A 123 -2.30 0.50 -25.39
N GLY A 124 -3.05 -0.49 -24.85
CA GLY A 124 -2.70 -1.15 -23.57
C GLY A 124 -1.37 -1.89 -23.58
N ASP A 125 -0.88 -2.27 -24.77
CA ASP A 125 0.42 -2.92 -24.97
C ASP A 125 1.55 -1.92 -25.20
N ASN A 126 1.30 -0.63 -25.07
CA ASN A 126 2.30 0.41 -25.20
C ASN A 126 3.52 0.15 -24.32
N LEU A 127 4.70 0.23 -24.92
CA LEU A 127 5.97 -0.09 -24.26
C LEU A 127 6.19 0.73 -22.98
N LEU A 128 5.78 2.01 -22.96
CA LEU A 128 5.96 2.88 -21.80
C LEU A 128 5.03 2.49 -20.65
N ILE A 129 3.80 2.05 -20.95
CA ILE A 129 2.85 1.51 -19.96
C ILE A 129 3.40 0.20 -19.39
N THR A 130 3.79 -0.72 -20.28
CA THR A 130 4.35 -2.03 -19.89
C THR A 130 5.62 -1.85 -19.03
N GLN A 131 6.49 -0.92 -19.40
CA GLN A 131 7.70 -0.61 -18.63
C GLN A 131 7.36 -0.03 -17.26
N ALA A 132 6.40 0.91 -17.18
CA ALA A 132 5.96 1.49 -15.90
C ALA A 132 5.39 0.43 -14.96
N GLN A 133 4.56 -0.47 -15.48
CA GLN A 133 4.01 -1.58 -14.70
C GLN A 133 5.11 -2.54 -14.22
N ARG A 134 6.05 -2.90 -15.09
CA ARG A 134 7.18 -3.77 -14.75
C ARG A 134 8.03 -3.16 -13.62
N GLU A 135 8.38 -1.88 -13.74
CA GLU A 135 9.17 -1.21 -12.69
C GLU A 135 8.45 -1.18 -11.35
N VAL A 136 7.12 -0.94 -11.33
CA VAL A 136 6.34 -1.02 -10.09
C VAL A 136 6.39 -2.42 -9.50
N LEU A 137 6.16 -3.45 -10.30
CA LEU A 137 6.13 -4.83 -9.83
C LEU A 137 7.49 -5.31 -9.29
N GLU A 138 8.57 -4.96 -9.99
CA GLU A 138 9.91 -5.46 -9.67
C GLU A 138 10.60 -4.60 -8.60
N GLN A 139 10.48 -3.27 -8.68
CA GLN A 139 11.25 -2.34 -7.85
C GLN A 139 10.47 -1.82 -6.64
N GLU A 140 9.18 -1.47 -6.82
CA GLU A 140 8.41 -0.88 -5.73
C GLU A 140 7.68 -1.92 -4.88
N LEU A 141 7.17 -2.99 -5.50
CA LEU A 141 6.42 -4.03 -4.78
C LEU A 141 7.21 -5.32 -4.55
N GLU A 142 8.41 -5.41 -5.12
CA GLU A 142 9.28 -6.59 -4.98
C GLU A 142 8.52 -7.92 -5.17
N LEU A 143 7.83 -8.07 -6.30
CA LEU A 143 6.85 -9.14 -6.54
C LEU A 143 7.37 -10.54 -6.21
N THR A 144 8.65 -10.82 -6.47
CA THR A 144 9.28 -12.11 -6.13
C THR A 144 9.30 -12.33 -4.63
N ARG A 145 9.67 -11.31 -3.84
CA ARG A 145 9.67 -11.39 -2.38
C ARG A 145 8.24 -11.41 -1.82
N LEU A 146 7.31 -10.68 -2.43
CA LEU A 146 5.90 -10.73 -2.07
C LEU A 146 5.34 -12.13 -2.23
N ARG A 147 5.63 -12.82 -3.35
CA ARG A 147 5.25 -14.21 -3.57
C ARG A 147 5.82 -15.15 -2.50
N ALA A 148 7.12 -15.07 -2.25
CA ALA A 148 7.76 -15.89 -1.23
C ALA A 148 7.19 -15.63 0.19
N THR A 149 6.82 -14.38 0.47
CA THR A 149 6.17 -14.02 1.74
C THR A 149 4.78 -14.65 1.85
N LEU A 150 3.96 -14.60 0.78
CA LEU A 150 2.66 -15.26 0.75
C LEU A 150 2.78 -16.77 0.97
N ASP A 151 3.71 -17.43 0.27
CA ASP A 151 3.95 -18.88 0.41
C ASP A 151 4.38 -19.23 1.85
N THR A 152 5.18 -18.37 2.48
CA THR A 152 5.56 -18.51 3.89
C THR A 152 4.36 -18.35 4.82
N LEU A 153 3.53 -17.33 4.61
CA LEU A 153 2.33 -17.07 5.43
C LEU A 153 1.30 -18.20 5.34
N ARG A 154 1.14 -18.81 4.17
CA ARG A 154 0.25 -19.98 3.98
C ARG A 154 0.67 -21.20 4.80
N GLN A 155 1.95 -21.35 5.10
CA GLN A 155 2.49 -22.46 5.89
C GLN A 155 2.45 -22.20 7.39
N ARG A 156 2.09 -20.96 7.81
CA ARG A 156 2.06 -20.57 9.22
C ARG A 156 0.64 -20.57 9.78
N THR A 157 0.52 -20.83 11.05
CA THR A 157 -0.73 -20.65 11.78
C THR A 157 -0.97 -19.17 12.01
N LEU A 158 -2.11 -18.67 11.56
CA LEU A 158 -2.56 -17.33 11.87
C LEU A 158 -3.28 -17.33 13.22
N THR A 159 -2.85 -16.43 14.11
CA THR A 159 -3.52 -16.24 15.40
C THR A 159 -4.10 -14.82 15.44
N LEU A 160 -5.41 -14.73 15.57
CA LEU A 160 -6.13 -13.47 15.71
C LEU A 160 -6.20 -13.12 17.20
N HIS A 161 -5.66 -11.96 17.56
CA HIS A 161 -5.75 -11.39 18.88
C HIS A 161 -6.56 -10.10 18.83
N GLU A 162 -7.67 -10.08 19.55
CA GLU A 162 -8.41 -8.85 19.81
C GLU A 162 -7.74 -8.08 20.94
N THR A 163 -7.37 -6.82 20.70
CA THR A 163 -6.71 -5.98 21.69
C THR A 163 -7.45 -4.67 21.86
N ARG A 164 -7.68 -4.28 23.10
CA ARG A 164 -8.32 -2.98 23.44
C ARG A 164 -7.34 -1.81 23.34
N ARG A 165 -6.04 -2.08 23.28
CA ARG A 165 -4.96 -1.09 23.26
C ARG A 165 -3.92 -1.47 22.22
N ALA A 166 -3.24 -0.45 21.68
CA ALA A 166 -2.15 -0.69 20.76
C ALA A 166 -1.06 -1.54 21.40
N THR A 167 -0.60 -2.55 20.66
CA THR A 167 0.58 -3.32 21.02
C THR A 167 1.87 -2.54 20.70
N PRO A 168 3.04 -2.90 21.26
CA PRO A 168 4.30 -2.25 20.91
C PRO A 168 4.59 -2.21 19.41
N PHE A 169 4.21 -3.25 18.67
CA PHE A 169 4.35 -3.27 17.20
C PHE A 169 3.31 -2.44 16.47
N ALA A 170 2.10 -2.28 17.01
CA ALA A 170 1.06 -1.44 16.42
C ALA A 170 1.36 0.06 16.61
N PHE A 171 2.07 0.43 17.67
CA PHE A 171 2.32 1.82 18.00
C PHE A 171 3.04 2.60 16.87
N PRO A 172 4.15 2.10 16.26
CA PRO A 172 4.78 2.79 15.14
C PRO A 172 3.86 2.98 13.92
N LEU A 173 2.99 2.01 13.62
CA LEU A 173 2.00 2.13 12.52
C LEU A 173 0.96 3.21 12.82
N MET A 174 0.52 3.31 14.08
CA MET A 174 -0.39 4.37 14.51
C MET A 174 0.26 5.75 14.40
N VAL A 175 1.53 5.88 14.77
CA VAL A 175 2.29 7.14 14.62
C VAL A 175 2.40 7.52 13.15
N GLU A 176 2.73 6.57 12.27
CA GLU A 176 2.81 6.81 10.82
C GLU A 176 1.47 7.30 10.25
N ARG A 177 0.37 6.67 10.61
CA ARG A 177 -0.98 7.09 10.23
C ARG A 177 -1.29 8.54 10.65
N PHE A 178 -0.82 8.97 11.82
CA PHE A 178 -1.06 10.32 12.29
C PHE A 178 -0.17 11.37 11.62
N ARG A 179 0.96 10.98 11.04
CA ARG A 179 1.80 11.90 10.26
C ARG A 179 1.11 12.42 9.01
N GLU A 180 0.30 11.58 8.38
CA GLU A 180 -0.41 11.91 7.15
C GLU A 180 -1.68 12.75 7.38
N LYS A 181 -2.21 12.78 8.60
CA LYS A 181 -3.39 13.60 8.93
C LYS A 181 -3.01 15.04 9.21
N LEU A 182 -3.61 15.96 8.46
CA LEU A 182 -3.56 17.39 8.78
C LEU A 182 -4.14 17.61 10.19
N SER A 183 -3.39 18.26 11.07
CA SER A 183 -3.78 18.53 12.44
C SER A 183 -3.22 19.87 12.91
N THR A 184 -3.97 20.57 13.74
CA THR A 184 -3.53 21.78 14.42
C THR A 184 -2.56 21.49 15.58
N GLU A 185 -2.51 20.24 16.04
CA GLU A 185 -1.60 19.77 17.09
C GLU A 185 -0.29 19.27 16.46
N LYS A 186 0.85 19.65 17.06
CA LYS A 186 2.15 19.17 16.61
C LYS A 186 2.25 17.66 16.79
N LEU A 187 2.88 16.99 15.82
CA LEU A 187 3.08 15.53 15.87
C LEU A 187 3.78 15.07 17.16
N SER A 188 4.80 15.82 17.60
CA SER A 188 5.52 15.56 18.86
C SER A 188 4.61 15.48 20.08
N ASP A 189 3.66 16.40 20.20
CA ASP A 189 2.77 16.50 21.36
C ASP A 189 1.75 15.34 21.34
N ARG A 190 1.30 14.98 20.15
CA ARG A 190 0.40 13.84 19.93
C ARG A 190 1.09 12.53 20.28
N VAL A 191 2.33 12.31 19.82
CA VAL A 191 3.13 11.13 20.14
C VAL A 191 3.40 11.06 21.65
N ALA A 192 3.80 12.18 22.28
CA ALA A 192 4.04 12.24 23.72
C ALA A 192 2.78 11.90 24.55
N ARG A 193 1.60 12.33 24.09
CA ARG A 193 0.33 11.95 24.74
C ARG A 193 0.07 10.43 24.61
N MET A 194 0.23 9.86 23.42
CA MET A 194 0.04 8.43 23.19
C MET A 194 1.01 7.58 24.02
N VAL A 195 2.27 7.99 24.14
CA VAL A 195 3.27 7.32 24.99
C VAL A 195 2.81 7.33 26.45
N ARG A 196 2.42 8.49 27.00
CA ARG A 196 1.91 8.60 28.37
C ARG A 196 0.69 7.71 28.63
N GLU A 197 -0.23 7.61 27.68
CA GLU A 197 -1.40 6.74 27.78
C GLU A 197 -1.01 5.25 27.84
N LEU A 198 -0.01 4.83 27.02
CA LEU A 198 0.50 3.46 27.04
C LEU A 198 1.26 3.15 28.34
N GLU A 199 2.10 4.07 28.84
CA GLU A 199 2.84 3.94 30.10
C GLU A 199 1.87 3.85 31.29
N LYS A 200 0.87 4.74 31.36
CA LYS A 200 -0.18 4.68 32.39
C LYS A 200 -0.93 3.34 32.35
N ALA A 201 -1.16 2.83 31.16
CA ALA A 201 -1.84 1.56 30.96
C ALA A 201 -0.97 0.35 31.36
N ALA A 202 0.34 0.45 31.23
CA ALA A 202 1.28 -0.60 31.66
C ALA A 202 1.45 -0.61 33.18
N SER A 203 1.40 0.57 33.84
CA SER A 203 1.55 0.71 35.28
C SER A 203 0.30 0.28 36.08
N THR A 204 -0.83 0.02 35.41
CA THR A 204 -2.10 -0.37 36.05
C THR A 204 -2.29 -1.91 36.04
N ARG A 205 -1.26 -2.67 35.72
CA ARG A 205 -1.15 -4.12 35.86
C ARG A 205 -0.35 -4.47 37.08
#